data_b1fee5663887aed2eae579c135a0b5df
#
_entry.id   b1fee5663887aed2eae579c135a0b5df
#
_cell.length_a   1.000
_cell.length_b   1.000
_cell.length_c   1.000
_cell.angle_alpha   90.00
_cell.angle_beta   90.00
_cell.angle_gamma   90.00
#
_symmetry.space_group_name_H-M   'P 1'
#
loop_
_entity.id
_entity.type
_entity.pdbx_description
1 polymer ?
#
loop_
_entity_poly.entity_id
_entity_poly.type
_entity_poly.pdbx_seq_one_letter_code
_entity_poly.pdbx_strand_id
1 'polypeptide(L)'
;KEGLVRGCSCRGTAGFAHVSCLAEQAKILNDEAEENNLGLKALNERWRRWDACSLCEQRYHGVACCALGWACWKTYVGRSETDQVRGMAMTLLGNGLFSANHYEDALSVREAELSMERRLGASNEEILEVQNNLAGAYDVMGRRVEASNMLRDVYSGRLKLHGEENFDTIAAAHNYATTLLALKRFEEAKSLLRKMMAVARRVVGENHEITLRMKWNYAEALYSDDDATLGDLHEAVTTLEETERTARRVFGSEHPLTKGIERTLRDSRAALSAREGDDVSAVRGALEAMNAT
;
A
#
# COMPACT_ATOMS: atom_id res chain seq x y z
N LYS A 1 -10.79 17.29 -29.83
CA LYS A 1 -11.31 15.90 -29.77
C LYS A 1 -10.60 15.21 -28.63
N GLU A 2 -11.37 14.58 -27.73
CA GLU A 2 -10.81 13.78 -26.65
C GLU A 2 -10.19 12.50 -27.21
N GLY A 3 -8.98 12.16 -26.74
CA GLY A 3 -8.30 10.93 -27.13
C GLY A 3 -8.78 9.71 -26.32
N LEU A 4 -8.60 8.53 -26.90
CA LEU A 4 -8.82 7.28 -26.19
C LEU A 4 -7.72 7.05 -25.15
N VAL A 5 -8.08 6.66 -23.94
CA VAL A 5 -7.17 6.26 -22.87
C VAL A 5 -7.39 4.80 -22.48
N ARG A 6 -6.34 4.18 -21.93
CA ARG A 6 -6.41 2.89 -21.25
C ARG A 6 -5.62 2.98 -19.96
N GLY A 7 -6.31 2.92 -18.85
CA GLY A 7 -5.70 2.97 -17.51
C GLY A 7 -5.94 1.67 -16.72
N CYS A 8 -6.16 0.54 -17.40
CA CYS A 8 -6.43 -0.75 -16.80
C CYS A 8 -5.56 -1.86 -17.38
N SER A 9 -5.68 -3.09 -16.88
CA SER A 9 -4.89 -4.26 -17.29
C SER A 9 -5.42 -5.01 -18.53
N CYS A 10 -6.41 -4.48 -19.25
CA CYS A 10 -6.90 -5.08 -20.50
C CYS A 10 -5.78 -5.21 -21.54
N ARG A 11 -5.85 -6.27 -22.38
CA ARG A 11 -4.85 -6.55 -23.42
C ARG A 11 -5.40 -6.26 -24.82
N GLY A 12 -4.50 -6.11 -25.78
CA GLY A 12 -4.84 -5.84 -27.19
C GLY A 12 -5.55 -4.51 -27.35
N THR A 13 -6.66 -4.50 -28.09
CA THR A 13 -7.51 -3.31 -28.32
C THR A 13 -8.58 -3.09 -27.26
N ALA A 14 -8.73 -4.00 -26.29
CA ALA A 14 -9.71 -3.88 -25.23
C ALA A 14 -9.30 -2.81 -24.20
N GLY A 15 -10.28 -2.24 -23.51
CA GLY A 15 -10.08 -1.28 -22.41
C GLY A 15 -9.70 0.14 -22.84
N PHE A 16 -9.69 0.45 -24.13
CA PHE A 16 -9.60 1.83 -24.62
C PHE A 16 -10.98 2.48 -24.62
N ALA A 17 -11.09 3.63 -23.99
CA ALA A 17 -12.31 4.42 -23.95
C ALA A 17 -11.99 5.91 -23.82
N HIS A 18 -12.96 6.77 -24.11
CA HIS A 18 -12.87 8.17 -23.73
C HIS A 18 -13.17 8.30 -22.22
N VAL A 19 -12.46 9.17 -21.52
CA VAL A 19 -12.73 9.45 -20.10
C VAL A 19 -14.17 9.93 -19.91
N SER A 20 -14.65 10.78 -20.81
CA SER A 20 -16.04 11.27 -20.79
C SER A 20 -17.07 10.15 -20.87
N CYS A 21 -16.83 9.12 -21.70
CA CYS A 21 -17.74 7.96 -21.80
C CYS A 21 -17.73 7.11 -20.52
N LEU A 22 -16.54 6.90 -19.92
CA LEU A 22 -16.41 6.17 -18.66
C LEU A 22 -17.08 6.93 -17.50
N ALA A 23 -16.88 8.25 -17.44
CA ALA A 23 -17.49 9.10 -16.43
C ALA A 23 -19.02 9.12 -16.55
N GLU A 24 -19.55 9.25 -17.77
CA GLU A 24 -21.00 9.23 -18.01
C GLU A 24 -21.60 7.88 -17.64
N GLN A 25 -20.96 6.76 -18.01
CA GLN A 25 -21.40 5.42 -17.61
C GLN A 25 -21.45 5.28 -16.08
N ALA A 26 -20.39 5.69 -15.39
CA ALA A 26 -20.32 5.62 -13.94
C ALA A 26 -21.40 6.48 -13.27
N LYS A 27 -21.62 7.70 -13.80
CA LYS A 27 -22.66 8.61 -13.31
C LYS A 27 -24.05 8.00 -13.48
N ILE A 28 -24.42 7.51 -14.66
CA ILE A 28 -25.73 6.87 -14.92
C ILE A 28 -25.98 5.73 -13.93
N LEU A 29 -24.99 4.85 -13.71
CA LEU A 29 -25.15 3.72 -12.80
C LEU A 29 -25.34 4.14 -11.34
N ASN A 30 -24.70 5.23 -10.92
CA ASN A 30 -24.93 5.77 -9.58
C ASN A 30 -26.29 6.47 -9.46
N ASP A 31 -26.64 7.29 -10.42
CA ASP A 31 -27.96 7.98 -10.43
C ASP A 31 -29.10 6.95 -10.39
N GLU A 32 -29.01 5.87 -11.16
CA GLU A 32 -29.97 4.75 -11.11
C GLU A 32 -30.01 4.06 -9.73
N ALA A 33 -28.87 3.93 -9.03
CA ALA A 33 -28.86 3.33 -7.70
C ALA A 33 -29.54 4.23 -6.67
N GLU A 34 -29.33 5.54 -6.76
CA GLU A 34 -29.97 6.52 -5.88
C GLU A 34 -31.48 6.64 -6.17
N GLU A 35 -31.87 6.81 -7.44
CA GLU A 35 -33.27 6.92 -7.86
C GLU A 35 -34.14 5.72 -7.47
N ASN A 36 -33.55 4.52 -7.55
CA ASN A 36 -34.21 3.26 -7.19
C ASN A 36 -34.02 2.86 -5.72
N ASN A 37 -33.37 3.66 -4.89
CA ASN A 37 -33.08 3.39 -3.47
C ASN A 37 -32.49 2.00 -3.23
N LEU A 38 -31.50 1.59 -4.03
CA LEU A 38 -30.96 0.21 -4.02
C LEU A 38 -30.13 -0.12 -2.79
N GLY A 39 -29.93 0.82 -1.87
CA GLY A 39 -29.15 0.64 -0.64
C GLY A 39 -27.61 0.69 -0.86
N LEU A 40 -26.88 0.81 0.26
CA LEU A 40 -25.44 1.07 0.26
C LEU A 40 -24.60 0.02 -0.49
N LYS A 41 -24.98 -1.25 -0.41
CA LYS A 41 -24.23 -2.31 -1.09
C LYS A 41 -24.26 -2.14 -2.60
N ALA A 42 -25.44 -1.91 -3.17
CA ALA A 42 -25.60 -1.73 -4.61
C ALA A 42 -24.95 -0.40 -5.06
N LEU A 43 -25.06 0.67 -4.26
CA LEU A 43 -24.38 1.93 -4.53
C LEU A 43 -22.85 1.70 -4.60
N ASN A 44 -22.25 1.02 -3.65
CA ASN A 44 -20.82 0.72 -3.63
C ASN A 44 -20.37 -0.15 -4.81
N GLU A 45 -21.19 -1.15 -5.21
CA GLU A 45 -20.90 -1.97 -6.39
C GLU A 45 -20.91 -1.15 -7.69
N ARG A 46 -21.83 -0.21 -7.83
CA ARG A 46 -21.93 0.68 -8.99
C ARG A 46 -20.88 1.78 -8.96
N TRP A 47 -20.56 2.30 -7.77
CA TRP A 47 -19.48 3.27 -7.55
C TRP A 47 -18.15 2.81 -8.09
N ARG A 48 -17.87 1.51 -8.03
CA ARG A 48 -16.63 0.92 -8.59
C ARG A 48 -16.40 1.26 -10.07
N ARG A 49 -17.39 1.73 -10.81
CA ARG A 49 -17.21 2.15 -12.21
C ARG A 49 -16.44 3.45 -12.35
N TRP A 50 -16.36 4.24 -11.30
CA TRP A 50 -15.48 5.39 -11.26
C TRP A 50 -13.99 5.03 -11.12
N ASP A 51 -13.66 3.88 -10.53
CA ASP A 51 -12.27 3.50 -10.25
C ASP A 51 -11.83 2.17 -10.88
N ALA A 52 -12.74 1.36 -11.44
CA ALA A 52 -12.44 0.04 -11.99
C ALA A 52 -13.04 -0.19 -13.38
N CYS A 53 -12.26 -0.84 -14.22
CA CYS A 53 -12.64 -1.22 -15.57
C CYS A 53 -13.75 -2.27 -15.54
N SER A 54 -14.82 -2.08 -16.36
CA SER A 54 -15.93 -3.02 -16.46
C SER A 54 -15.58 -4.35 -17.13
N LEU A 55 -14.44 -4.42 -17.84
CA LEU A 55 -14.03 -5.62 -18.60
C LEU A 55 -13.09 -6.51 -17.80
N CYS A 56 -12.06 -5.93 -17.17
CA CYS A 56 -11.05 -6.70 -16.44
C CYS A 56 -11.15 -6.56 -14.91
N GLU A 57 -12.09 -5.74 -14.43
CA GLU A 57 -12.37 -5.45 -13.01
C GLU A 57 -11.18 -4.91 -12.21
N GLN A 58 -10.08 -4.60 -12.89
CA GLN A 58 -8.91 -3.98 -12.29
C GLN A 58 -9.10 -2.47 -12.18
N ARG A 59 -8.53 -1.89 -11.13
CA ARG A 59 -8.57 -0.44 -10.92
C ARG A 59 -7.84 0.29 -12.05
N TYR A 60 -8.35 1.48 -12.37
CA TYR A 60 -7.64 2.42 -13.24
C TYR A 60 -6.40 2.95 -12.52
N HIS A 61 -5.38 3.30 -13.28
CA HIS A 61 -4.12 3.84 -12.79
C HIS A 61 -3.63 5.01 -13.63
N GLY A 62 -2.68 5.77 -13.09
CA GLY A 62 -2.04 6.89 -13.78
C GLY A 62 -3.04 7.96 -14.24
N VAL A 63 -2.81 8.47 -15.45
CA VAL A 63 -3.58 9.60 -16.02
C VAL A 63 -5.09 9.31 -16.12
N ALA A 64 -5.47 8.06 -16.47
CA ALA A 64 -6.89 7.69 -16.57
C ALA A 64 -7.59 7.75 -15.20
N CYS A 65 -6.92 7.25 -14.14
CA CYS A 65 -7.43 7.34 -12.78
C CYS A 65 -7.60 8.80 -12.33
N CYS A 66 -6.62 9.65 -12.60
CA CYS A 66 -6.67 11.08 -12.28
C CYS A 66 -7.81 11.79 -13.03
N ALA A 67 -7.95 11.54 -14.32
CA ALA A 67 -9.00 12.15 -15.14
C ALA A 67 -10.39 11.74 -14.69
N LEU A 68 -10.60 10.47 -14.32
CA LEU A 68 -11.86 9.98 -13.75
C LEU A 68 -12.12 10.57 -12.36
N GLY A 69 -11.10 10.69 -11.51
CA GLY A 69 -11.21 11.37 -10.22
C GLY A 69 -11.69 12.83 -10.36
N TRP A 70 -11.12 13.57 -11.31
CA TRP A 70 -11.56 14.92 -11.62
C TRP A 70 -12.98 14.96 -12.20
N ALA A 71 -13.34 14.04 -13.09
CA ALA A 71 -14.69 13.97 -13.64
C ALA A 71 -15.72 13.68 -12.55
N CYS A 72 -15.44 12.74 -11.66
CA CYS A 72 -16.27 12.40 -10.52
C CYS A 72 -16.44 13.59 -9.58
N TRP A 73 -15.34 14.24 -9.18
CA TRP A 73 -15.40 15.41 -8.32
C TRP A 73 -16.26 16.53 -8.92
N LYS A 74 -16.06 16.86 -10.20
CA LYS A 74 -16.88 17.88 -10.90
C LYS A 74 -18.37 17.53 -10.93
N THR A 75 -18.70 16.25 -10.99
CA THR A 75 -20.08 15.78 -10.98
C THR A 75 -20.75 16.02 -9.63
N TYR A 76 -20.04 15.80 -8.52
CA TYR A 76 -20.66 15.76 -7.19
C TYR A 76 -20.25 16.91 -6.25
N VAL A 77 -19.32 17.79 -6.62
CA VAL A 77 -18.84 18.90 -5.76
C VAL A 77 -19.95 19.87 -5.35
N GLY A 78 -20.98 20.01 -6.16
CA GLY A 78 -22.14 20.87 -5.88
C GLY A 78 -23.12 20.33 -4.84
N ARG A 79 -22.98 19.08 -4.40
CA ARG A 79 -23.81 18.49 -3.34
C ARG A 79 -23.41 19.02 -1.97
N SER A 80 -24.27 18.80 -0.96
CA SER A 80 -23.98 19.16 0.43
C SER A 80 -22.65 18.54 0.91
N GLU A 81 -21.94 19.20 1.82
CA GLU A 81 -20.76 18.61 2.46
C GLU A 81 -21.06 17.31 3.25
N THR A 82 -22.30 17.19 3.73
CA THR A 82 -22.79 15.99 4.43
C THR A 82 -23.22 14.86 3.50
N ASP A 83 -23.15 15.07 2.18
CA ASP A 83 -23.52 14.06 1.19
C ASP A 83 -22.37 13.03 1.05
N GLN A 84 -22.68 11.77 1.33
CA GLN A 84 -21.71 10.67 1.27
C GLN A 84 -21.06 10.55 -0.12
N VAL A 85 -21.82 10.74 -1.19
CA VAL A 85 -21.30 10.64 -2.57
C VAL A 85 -20.28 11.74 -2.87
N ARG A 86 -20.48 12.96 -2.31
CA ARG A 86 -19.49 14.03 -2.41
C ARG A 86 -18.19 13.67 -1.68
N GLY A 87 -18.27 13.10 -0.47
CA GLY A 87 -17.11 12.60 0.26
C GLY A 87 -16.34 11.53 -0.53
N MET A 88 -17.06 10.53 -1.06
CA MET A 88 -16.49 9.49 -1.92
C MET A 88 -15.81 10.05 -3.18
N ALA A 89 -16.39 11.10 -3.78
CA ALA A 89 -15.79 11.77 -4.95
C ALA A 89 -14.48 12.50 -4.58
N MET A 90 -14.40 13.09 -3.39
CA MET A 90 -13.19 13.73 -2.88
C MET A 90 -12.08 12.71 -2.65
N THR A 91 -12.40 11.57 -2.03
CA THR A 91 -11.48 10.43 -1.85
C THR A 91 -10.95 9.92 -3.20
N LEU A 92 -11.85 9.77 -4.20
CA LEU A 92 -11.48 9.32 -5.53
C LEU A 92 -10.55 10.31 -6.25
N LEU A 93 -10.80 11.61 -6.12
CA LEU A 93 -9.93 12.66 -6.65
C LEU A 93 -8.53 12.56 -6.04
N GLY A 94 -8.42 12.45 -4.71
CA GLY A 94 -7.14 12.28 -4.02
C GLY A 94 -6.38 11.03 -4.47
N ASN A 95 -7.09 9.90 -4.65
CA ASN A 95 -6.51 8.66 -5.19
C ASN A 95 -6.00 8.83 -6.63
N GLY A 96 -6.79 9.50 -7.47
CA GLY A 96 -6.46 9.76 -8.86
C GLY A 96 -5.22 10.65 -9.01
N LEU A 97 -5.15 11.73 -8.26
CA LEU A 97 -4.00 12.63 -8.21
C LEU A 97 -2.74 11.88 -7.75
N PHE A 98 -2.84 11.11 -6.68
CA PHE A 98 -1.73 10.28 -6.19
C PHE A 98 -1.23 9.27 -7.23
N SER A 99 -2.15 8.57 -7.89
CA SER A 99 -1.85 7.59 -8.94
C SER A 99 -1.17 8.20 -10.18
N ALA A 100 -1.40 9.49 -10.43
CA ALA A 100 -0.76 10.23 -11.52
C ALA A 100 0.51 11.00 -11.09
N ASN A 101 1.00 10.75 -9.86
CA ASN A 101 2.17 11.41 -9.24
C ASN A 101 2.00 12.93 -9.00
N HIS A 102 0.76 13.43 -8.95
CA HIS A 102 0.45 14.80 -8.51
C HIS A 102 0.35 14.84 -6.98
N TYR A 103 1.46 14.60 -6.30
CA TYR A 103 1.49 14.35 -4.85
C TYR A 103 1.12 15.56 -4.01
N GLU A 104 1.53 16.77 -4.41
CA GLU A 104 1.20 18.03 -3.71
C GLU A 104 -0.29 18.32 -3.77
N ASP A 105 -0.91 18.14 -4.94
CA ASP A 105 -2.35 18.29 -5.11
C ASP A 105 -3.12 17.19 -4.34
N ALA A 106 -2.64 15.95 -4.38
CA ALA A 106 -3.20 14.85 -3.61
C ALA A 106 -3.14 15.12 -2.11
N LEU A 107 -2.02 15.64 -1.62
CA LEU A 107 -1.84 16.05 -0.23
C LEU A 107 -2.86 17.11 0.15
N SER A 108 -2.98 18.18 -0.64
CA SER A 108 -3.94 19.26 -0.39
C SER A 108 -5.39 18.76 -0.32
N VAL A 109 -5.78 17.84 -1.23
CA VAL A 109 -7.11 17.23 -1.22
C VAL A 109 -7.31 16.39 0.05
N ARG A 110 -6.32 15.58 0.46
CA ARG A 110 -6.40 14.73 1.65
C ARG A 110 -6.47 15.53 2.96
N GLU A 111 -5.72 16.63 3.06
CA GLU A 111 -5.78 17.53 4.23
C GLU A 111 -7.14 18.21 4.32
N ALA A 112 -7.72 18.64 3.19
CA ALA A 112 -9.06 19.19 3.13
C ALA A 112 -10.12 18.15 3.49
N GLU A 113 -9.99 16.89 3.01
CA GLU A 113 -10.85 15.76 3.34
C GLU A 113 -10.85 15.50 4.85
N LEU A 114 -9.67 15.37 5.46
CA LEU A 114 -9.54 15.15 6.91
C LEU A 114 -10.15 16.30 7.73
N SER A 115 -9.96 17.53 7.27
CA SER A 115 -10.53 18.72 7.94
C SER A 115 -12.06 18.71 7.85
N MET A 116 -12.61 18.35 6.69
CA MET A 116 -14.06 18.22 6.45
C MET A 116 -14.65 17.13 7.35
N GLU A 117 -14.09 15.92 7.34
CA GLU A 117 -14.57 14.79 8.14
C GLU A 117 -14.60 15.12 9.64
N ARG A 118 -13.54 15.74 10.15
CA ARG A 118 -13.49 16.18 11.55
C ARG A 118 -14.58 17.22 11.88
N ARG A 119 -14.82 18.18 10.99
CA ARG A 119 -15.85 19.23 11.18
C ARG A 119 -17.25 18.64 11.15
N LEU A 120 -17.48 17.62 10.33
CA LEU A 120 -18.77 16.95 10.20
C LEU A 120 -19.03 15.93 11.33
N GLY A 121 -18.03 15.65 12.18
CA GLY A 121 -18.15 14.67 13.25
C GLY A 121 -18.17 13.24 12.75
N ALA A 122 -17.40 12.96 11.68
CA ALA A 122 -17.24 11.63 11.11
C ALA A 122 -16.79 10.61 12.17
N SER A 123 -17.13 9.36 11.95
CA SER A 123 -16.74 8.27 12.85
C SER A 123 -15.21 8.12 12.93
N ASN A 124 -14.73 7.51 14.01
CA ASN A 124 -13.30 7.21 14.15
C ASN A 124 -12.78 6.35 12.99
N GLU A 125 -13.61 5.47 12.44
CA GLU A 125 -13.24 4.62 11.30
C GLU A 125 -12.99 5.43 10.03
N GLU A 126 -13.88 6.35 9.68
CA GLU A 126 -13.73 7.26 8.54
C GLU A 126 -12.50 8.16 8.69
N ILE A 127 -12.29 8.72 9.87
CA ILE A 127 -11.09 9.53 10.17
C ILE A 127 -9.81 8.71 9.98
N LEU A 128 -9.76 7.45 10.48
CA LEU A 128 -8.59 6.59 10.35
C LEU A 128 -8.32 6.20 8.88
N GLU A 129 -9.36 6.05 8.06
CA GLU A 129 -9.21 5.79 6.63
C GLU A 129 -8.55 6.97 5.91
N VAL A 130 -9.06 8.18 6.13
CA VAL A 130 -8.48 9.40 5.55
C VAL A 130 -7.04 9.62 6.03
N GLN A 131 -6.77 9.41 7.33
CA GLN A 131 -5.42 9.50 7.88
C GLN A 131 -4.45 8.49 7.26
N ASN A 132 -4.88 7.25 7.03
CA ASN A 132 -4.05 6.24 6.36
C ASN A 132 -3.65 6.68 4.94
N ASN A 133 -4.60 7.24 4.20
CA ASN A 133 -4.34 7.72 2.83
C ASN A 133 -3.47 8.98 2.83
N LEU A 134 -3.68 9.89 3.78
CA LEU A 134 -2.88 11.10 3.96
C LEU A 134 -1.42 10.76 4.33
N ALA A 135 -1.22 9.77 5.20
CA ALA A 135 0.12 9.31 5.58
C ALA A 135 0.92 8.79 4.37
N GLY A 136 0.25 8.11 3.41
CA GLY A 136 0.88 7.71 2.16
C GLY A 136 1.38 8.90 1.34
N ALA A 137 0.61 10.00 1.30
CA ALA A 137 1.04 11.23 0.62
C ALA A 137 2.25 11.87 1.34
N TYR A 138 2.23 11.93 2.67
CA TYR A 138 3.38 12.43 3.45
C TYR A 138 4.65 11.60 3.21
N ASP A 139 4.55 10.27 3.14
CA ASP A 139 5.70 9.40 2.93
C ASP A 139 6.38 9.67 1.57
N VAL A 140 5.60 9.73 0.50
CA VAL A 140 6.12 10.03 -0.85
C VAL A 140 6.71 11.43 -0.95
N MET A 141 6.16 12.41 -0.20
CA MET A 141 6.69 13.77 -0.10
C MET A 141 7.94 13.89 0.79
N GLY A 142 8.45 12.76 1.31
CA GLY A 142 9.61 12.73 2.20
C GLY A 142 9.33 13.14 3.65
N ARG A 143 8.09 13.44 4.01
CA ARG A 143 7.63 13.77 5.38
C ARG A 143 7.42 12.49 6.21
N ARG A 144 8.42 11.62 6.23
CA ARG A 144 8.32 10.26 6.77
C ARG A 144 8.04 10.20 8.27
N VAL A 145 8.54 11.16 9.04
CA VAL A 145 8.28 11.21 10.49
C VAL A 145 6.80 11.48 10.76
N GLU A 146 6.20 12.38 10.01
CA GLU A 146 4.77 12.72 10.14
C GLU A 146 3.91 11.55 9.66
N ALA A 147 4.28 10.90 8.53
CA ALA A 147 3.64 9.68 8.06
C ALA A 147 3.69 8.57 9.12
N SER A 148 4.85 8.32 9.72
CA SER A 148 5.04 7.30 10.77
C SER A 148 4.17 7.56 12.00
N ASN A 149 4.12 8.82 12.49
CA ASN A 149 3.27 9.17 13.62
C ASN A 149 1.80 8.94 13.30
N MET A 150 1.35 9.35 12.12
CA MET A 150 -0.03 9.17 11.68
C MET A 150 -0.38 7.68 11.53
N LEU A 151 0.50 6.87 10.90
CA LEU A 151 0.26 5.43 10.73
C LEU A 151 0.30 4.66 12.05
N ARG A 152 1.12 5.08 13.02
CA ARG A 152 1.07 4.53 14.38
C ARG A 152 -0.31 4.77 15.02
N ASP A 153 -0.86 5.97 14.86
CA ASP A 153 -2.15 6.33 15.42
C ASP A 153 -3.28 5.59 14.68
N VAL A 154 -3.19 5.44 13.35
CA VAL A 154 -4.10 4.62 12.54
C VAL A 154 -4.08 3.15 12.99
N TYR A 155 -2.89 2.55 13.11
CA TYR A 155 -2.76 1.16 13.60
C TYR A 155 -3.36 0.99 14.99
N SER A 156 -3.01 1.88 15.92
CA SER A 156 -3.52 1.84 17.30
C SER A 156 -5.04 2.04 17.37
N GLY A 157 -5.59 2.93 16.53
CA GLY A 157 -7.02 3.16 16.44
C GLY A 157 -7.77 1.94 15.91
N ARG A 158 -7.31 1.36 14.78
CA ARG A 158 -7.93 0.15 14.20
C ARG A 158 -7.81 -1.06 15.13
N LEU A 159 -6.68 -1.21 15.82
CA LEU A 159 -6.50 -2.25 16.82
C LEU A 159 -7.53 -2.14 17.96
N LYS A 160 -7.83 -0.94 18.42
CA LYS A 160 -8.86 -0.69 19.44
C LYS A 160 -10.29 -0.93 18.95
N LEU A 161 -10.58 -0.57 17.71
CA LEU A 161 -11.92 -0.68 17.13
C LEU A 161 -12.27 -2.12 16.73
N HIS A 162 -11.33 -2.82 16.11
CA HIS A 162 -11.61 -4.08 15.40
C HIS A 162 -10.78 -5.28 15.89
N GLY A 163 -9.78 -5.03 16.76
CA GLY A 163 -8.85 -6.07 17.19
C GLY A 163 -7.76 -6.38 16.15
N GLU A 164 -6.84 -7.28 16.49
CA GLU A 164 -5.69 -7.62 15.65
C GLU A 164 -6.03 -8.55 14.48
N GLU A 165 -7.12 -9.31 14.55
CA GLU A 165 -7.54 -10.26 13.51
C GLU A 165 -8.36 -9.60 12.38
N ASN A 166 -8.55 -8.30 12.41
CA ASN A 166 -9.21 -7.56 11.35
C ASN A 166 -8.22 -7.23 10.22
N PHE A 167 -8.69 -7.36 8.96
CA PHE A 167 -7.86 -7.09 7.78
C PHE A 167 -7.31 -5.66 7.75
N ASP A 168 -8.12 -4.66 8.10
CA ASP A 168 -7.69 -3.25 8.07
C ASP A 168 -6.64 -2.96 9.15
N THR A 169 -6.71 -3.66 10.30
CA THR A 169 -5.66 -3.60 11.33
C THR A 169 -4.35 -4.20 10.82
N ILE A 170 -4.42 -5.33 10.11
CA ILE A 170 -3.25 -5.96 9.47
C ILE A 170 -2.64 -5.04 8.41
N ALA A 171 -3.48 -4.42 7.57
CA ALA A 171 -3.04 -3.48 6.54
C ALA A 171 -2.40 -2.23 7.15
N ALA A 172 -2.97 -1.67 8.22
CA ALA A 172 -2.39 -0.53 8.93
C ALA A 172 -1.04 -0.86 9.57
N ALA A 173 -0.91 -2.06 10.17
CA ALA A 173 0.37 -2.52 10.71
C ALA A 173 1.44 -2.66 9.61
N HIS A 174 1.09 -3.20 8.45
CA HIS A 174 1.99 -3.28 7.29
C HIS A 174 2.45 -1.89 6.84
N ASN A 175 1.52 -0.94 6.68
CA ASN A 175 1.85 0.43 6.26
C ASN A 175 2.76 1.12 7.27
N TYR A 176 2.46 0.97 8.57
CA TYR A 176 3.30 1.52 9.64
C TYR A 176 4.71 0.90 9.62
N ALA A 177 4.83 -0.43 9.49
CA ALA A 177 6.12 -1.11 9.40
C ALA A 177 6.93 -0.66 8.19
N THR A 178 6.30 -0.45 7.03
CA THR A 178 6.97 0.07 5.82
C THR A 178 7.59 1.45 6.08
N THR A 179 6.87 2.33 6.76
CA THR A 179 7.39 3.68 7.10
C THR A 179 8.50 3.60 8.16
N LEU A 180 8.42 2.66 9.11
CA LEU A 180 9.51 2.41 10.07
C LEU A 180 10.80 1.98 9.36
N LEU A 181 10.70 1.11 8.34
CA LEU A 181 11.84 0.72 7.49
C LEU A 181 12.45 1.94 6.78
N ALA A 182 11.61 2.77 6.17
CA ALA A 182 12.06 3.99 5.50
C ALA A 182 12.73 5.01 6.45
N LEU A 183 12.42 4.94 7.76
CA LEU A 183 13.05 5.71 8.83
C LEU A 183 14.26 4.99 9.47
N LYS A 184 14.63 3.80 8.99
CA LYS A 184 15.68 2.94 9.57
C LYS A 184 15.42 2.53 11.03
N ARG A 185 14.15 2.51 11.47
CA ARG A 185 13.74 2.04 12.80
C ARG A 185 13.53 0.53 12.76
N PHE A 186 14.60 -0.21 12.45
CA PHE A 186 14.55 -1.63 12.09
C PHE A 186 14.04 -2.51 13.24
N GLU A 187 14.47 -2.27 14.49
CA GLU A 187 14.01 -3.06 15.62
C GLU A 187 12.50 -2.96 15.87
N GLU A 188 11.94 -1.78 15.74
CA GLU A 188 10.51 -1.58 15.88
C GLU A 188 9.74 -2.24 14.73
N ALA A 189 10.26 -2.13 13.50
CA ALA A 189 9.69 -2.79 12.34
C ALA A 189 9.72 -4.33 12.50
N LYS A 190 10.86 -4.90 12.91
CA LYS A 190 11.02 -6.34 13.18
C LYS A 190 10.02 -6.84 14.23
N SER A 191 9.90 -6.12 15.35
CA SER A 191 8.97 -6.47 16.43
C SER A 191 7.52 -6.47 15.96
N LEU A 192 7.07 -5.40 15.28
CA LEU A 192 5.71 -5.29 14.76
C LEU A 192 5.40 -6.35 13.70
N LEU A 193 6.32 -6.54 12.74
CA LEU A 193 6.15 -7.49 11.65
C LEU A 193 6.13 -8.94 12.16
N ARG A 194 7.02 -9.32 13.08
CA ARG A 194 7.03 -10.65 13.67
C ARG A 194 5.69 -11.00 14.32
N LYS A 195 5.11 -10.06 15.06
CA LYS A 195 3.78 -10.22 15.65
C LYS A 195 2.70 -10.34 14.58
N MET A 196 2.65 -9.40 13.65
CA MET A 196 1.52 -9.28 12.71
C MET A 196 1.57 -10.28 11.55
N MET A 197 2.74 -10.80 11.17
CA MET A 197 2.84 -11.91 10.20
C MET A 197 2.14 -13.17 10.69
N ALA A 198 2.25 -13.49 11.98
CA ALA A 198 1.55 -14.64 12.56
C ALA A 198 0.02 -14.46 12.49
N VAL A 199 -0.46 -13.24 12.73
CA VAL A 199 -1.87 -12.88 12.62
C VAL A 199 -2.32 -12.93 11.16
N ALA A 200 -1.60 -12.27 10.25
CA ALA A 200 -1.92 -12.24 8.82
C ALA A 200 -2.01 -13.65 8.23
N ARG A 201 -1.04 -14.53 8.54
CA ARG A 201 -1.06 -15.93 8.11
C ARG A 201 -2.33 -16.66 8.55
N ARG A 202 -2.78 -16.43 9.79
CA ARG A 202 -3.99 -17.06 10.35
C ARG A 202 -5.27 -16.51 9.71
N VAL A 203 -5.35 -15.20 9.47
CA VAL A 203 -6.57 -14.52 9.03
C VAL A 203 -6.77 -14.60 7.52
N VAL A 204 -5.74 -14.28 6.74
CA VAL A 204 -5.83 -14.19 5.27
C VAL A 204 -5.05 -15.29 4.56
N GLY A 205 -4.22 -16.04 5.26
CA GLY A 205 -3.46 -17.17 4.74
C GLY A 205 -2.03 -16.81 4.31
N GLU A 206 -1.24 -17.87 4.16
CA GLU A 206 0.19 -17.82 3.84
C GLU A 206 0.49 -17.20 2.46
N ASN A 207 -0.42 -17.43 1.50
CA ASN A 207 -0.25 -17.03 0.10
C ASN A 207 -0.84 -15.64 -0.21
N HIS A 208 -1.46 -14.98 0.76
CA HIS A 208 -2.08 -13.68 0.55
C HIS A 208 -1.00 -12.59 0.35
N GLU A 209 -1.27 -11.66 -0.55
CA GLU A 209 -0.32 -10.61 -0.91
C GLU A 209 0.24 -9.85 0.31
N ILE A 210 -0.63 -9.48 1.26
CA ILE A 210 -0.20 -8.76 2.45
C ILE A 210 0.73 -9.59 3.35
N THR A 211 0.50 -10.90 3.46
CA THR A 211 1.38 -11.80 4.21
C THR A 211 2.76 -11.86 3.58
N LEU A 212 2.84 -11.96 2.25
CA LEU A 212 4.11 -11.97 1.51
C LEU A 212 4.83 -10.62 1.58
N ARG A 213 4.10 -9.50 1.54
CA ARG A 213 4.67 -8.16 1.74
C ARG A 213 5.24 -7.98 3.14
N MET A 214 4.56 -8.48 4.16
CA MET A 214 5.07 -8.42 5.54
C MET A 214 6.34 -9.26 5.71
N LYS A 215 6.40 -10.45 5.12
CA LYS A 215 7.61 -11.28 5.13
C LYS A 215 8.77 -10.60 4.41
N TRP A 216 8.50 -9.99 3.28
CA TRP A 216 9.50 -9.20 2.55
C TRP A 216 10.04 -8.05 3.41
N ASN A 217 9.14 -7.23 3.98
CA ASN A 217 9.53 -6.12 4.85
C ASN A 217 10.31 -6.60 6.10
N TYR A 218 9.93 -7.74 6.67
CA TYR A 218 10.63 -8.34 7.80
C TYR A 218 12.08 -8.72 7.44
N ALA A 219 12.27 -9.39 6.31
CA ALA A 219 13.59 -9.74 5.84
C ALA A 219 14.41 -8.48 5.46
N GLU A 220 13.77 -7.44 4.91
CA GLU A 220 14.40 -6.15 4.65
C GLU A 220 14.90 -5.51 5.96
N ALA A 221 14.09 -5.55 7.03
CA ALA A 221 14.50 -5.05 8.35
C ALA A 221 15.70 -5.81 8.93
N LEU A 222 15.80 -7.12 8.66
CA LEU A 222 16.89 -7.95 9.15
C LEU A 222 18.23 -7.61 8.47
N TYR A 223 18.24 -7.50 7.13
CA TYR A 223 19.52 -7.36 6.42
C TYR A 223 19.94 -5.90 6.22
N SER A 224 19.03 -4.94 6.32
CA SER A 224 19.34 -3.51 6.14
C SER A 224 19.81 -2.82 7.43
N ASP A 225 19.78 -3.51 8.56
CA ASP A 225 20.28 -3.02 9.83
C ASP A 225 21.82 -3.05 9.80
N ASP A 226 22.46 -1.91 10.08
CA ASP A 226 23.91 -1.83 10.11
C ASP A 226 24.51 -2.76 11.19
N ASP A 227 23.74 -3.05 12.25
CA ASP A 227 24.08 -3.96 13.35
C ASP A 227 23.62 -5.42 13.11
N ALA A 228 23.16 -5.77 11.89
CA ALA A 228 22.69 -7.11 11.56
C ALA A 228 23.75 -8.17 11.86
N THR A 229 23.36 -9.21 12.58
CA THR A 229 24.21 -10.38 12.85
C THR A 229 24.21 -11.33 11.65
N LEU A 230 25.19 -12.25 11.59
CA LEU A 230 25.16 -13.35 10.61
C LEU A 230 23.85 -14.15 10.68
N GLY A 231 23.32 -14.35 11.89
CA GLY A 231 22.02 -15.02 12.09
C GLY A 231 20.88 -14.26 11.44
N ASP A 232 20.82 -12.93 11.58
CA ASP A 232 19.82 -12.09 10.94
C ASP A 232 19.92 -12.16 9.42
N LEU A 233 21.13 -12.15 8.86
CA LEU A 233 21.35 -12.24 7.41
C LEU A 233 20.91 -13.60 6.86
N HIS A 234 21.20 -14.70 7.57
CA HIS A 234 20.72 -16.04 7.20
C HIS A 234 19.18 -16.14 7.27
N GLU A 235 18.57 -15.59 8.34
CA GLU A 235 17.11 -15.57 8.47
C GLU A 235 16.46 -14.73 7.36
N ALA A 236 17.05 -13.59 6.99
CA ALA A 236 16.58 -12.76 5.89
C ALA A 236 16.61 -13.52 4.56
N VAL A 237 17.74 -14.14 4.21
CA VAL A 237 17.88 -14.92 2.97
C VAL A 237 16.86 -16.06 2.92
N THR A 238 16.75 -16.85 3.99
CA THR A 238 15.81 -17.98 4.07
C THR A 238 14.37 -17.52 3.89
N THR A 239 13.99 -16.45 4.61
CA THR A 239 12.64 -15.86 4.53
C THR A 239 12.33 -15.38 3.11
N LEU A 240 13.29 -14.72 2.45
CA LEU A 240 13.10 -14.22 1.07
C LEU A 240 13.03 -15.35 0.05
N GLU A 241 13.80 -16.43 0.20
CA GLU A 241 13.75 -17.60 -0.68
C GLU A 241 12.37 -18.29 -0.64
N GLU A 242 11.81 -18.44 0.55
CA GLU A 242 10.47 -19.01 0.73
C GLU A 242 9.39 -18.09 0.16
N THR A 243 9.53 -16.77 0.43
CA THR A 243 8.58 -15.75 -0.02
C THR A 243 8.60 -15.60 -1.53
N GLU A 244 9.79 -15.62 -2.16
CA GLU A 244 9.98 -15.56 -3.61
C GLU A 244 9.34 -16.78 -4.31
N ARG A 245 9.62 -17.99 -3.84
CA ARG A 245 9.00 -19.22 -4.39
C ARG A 245 7.48 -19.15 -4.33
N THR A 246 6.93 -18.64 -3.24
CA THR A 246 5.47 -18.50 -3.06
C THR A 246 4.92 -17.41 -3.97
N ALA A 247 5.54 -16.24 -4.03
CA ALA A 247 5.11 -15.12 -4.87
C ALA A 247 5.14 -15.51 -6.36
N ARG A 248 6.19 -16.19 -6.82
CA ARG A 248 6.32 -16.68 -8.20
C ARG A 248 5.22 -17.68 -8.55
N ARG A 249 4.88 -18.59 -7.64
CA ARG A 249 3.80 -19.56 -7.83
C ARG A 249 2.42 -18.91 -7.89
N VAL A 250 2.16 -17.90 -7.04
CA VAL A 250 0.84 -17.27 -6.88
C VAL A 250 0.60 -16.18 -7.93
N PHE A 251 1.58 -15.32 -8.15
CA PHE A 251 1.46 -14.13 -8.98
C PHE A 251 2.22 -14.23 -10.32
N GLY A 252 3.15 -15.16 -10.45
CA GLY A 252 4.04 -15.27 -11.61
C GLY A 252 5.31 -14.44 -11.48
N SER A 253 6.30 -14.73 -12.36
CA SER A 253 7.62 -14.10 -12.36
C SER A 253 7.59 -12.61 -12.72
N GLU A 254 6.62 -12.19 -13.55
CA GLU A 254 6.55 -10.82 -14.05
C GLU A 254 5.84 -9.85 -13.07
N HIS A 255 5.23 -10.37 -12.01
CA HIS A 255 4.52 -9.54 -11.06
C HIS A 255 5.47 -8.62 -10.29
N PRO A 256 5.12 -7.33 -10.07
CA PRO A 256 5.98 -6.36 -9.38
C PRO A 256 6.45 -6.81 -7.99
N LEU A 257 5.55 -7.46 -7.22
CA LEU A 257 5.90 -8.04 -5.91
C LEU A 257 6.99 -9.09 -6.04
N THR A 258 6.86 -10.04 -6.98
CA THR A 258 7.86 -11.09 -7.21
C THR A 258 9.21 -10.49 -7.58
N LYS A 259 9.24 -9.53 -8.52
CA LYS A 259 10.46 -8.82 -8.92
C LYS A 259 11.09 -8.02 -7.78
N GLY A 260 10.28 -7.41 -6.93
CA GLY A 260 10.75 -6.72 -5.73
C GLY A 260 11.45 -7.66 -4.76
N ILE A 261 10.81 -8.78 -4.42
CA ILE A 261 11.38 -9.81 -3.54
C ILE A 261 12.66 -10.39 -4.12
N GLU A 262 12.71 -10.69 -5.43
CA GLU A 262 13.92 -11.20 -6.10
C GLU A 262 15.10 -10.22 -6.03
N ARG A 263 14.83 -8.92 -6.12
CA ARG A 263 15.86 -7.89 -5.96
C ARG A 263 16.41 -7.90 -4.54
N THR A 264 15.51 -7.83 -3.55
CA THR A 264 15.90 -7.84 -2.13
C THR A 264 16.64 -9.12 -1.75
N LEU A 265 16.26 -10.29 -2.31
CA LEU A 265 16.98 -11.55 -2.10
C LEU A 265 18.41 -11.51 -2.64
N ARG A 266 18.63 -10.89 -3.80
CA ARG A 266 20.01 -10.71 -4.33
C ARG A 266 20.83 -9.82 -3.42
N ASP A 267 20.25 -8.72 -2.95
CA ASP A 267 20.92 -7.75 -2.08
C ASP A 267 21.27 -8.37 -0.71
N SER A 268 20.33 -9.14 -0.12
CA SER A 268 20.56 -9.84 1.14
C SER A 268 21.61 -10.95 1.03
N ARG A 269 21.66 -11.69 -0.08
CA ARG A 269 22.72 -12.69 -0.35
C ARG A 269 24.09 -12.05 -0.49
N ALA A 270 24.16 -10.89 -1.14
CA ALA A 270 25.41 -10.13 -1.27
C ALA A 270 25.89 -9.65 0.09
N ALA A 271 24.98 -9.13 0.96
CA ALA A 271 25.30 -8.71 2.31
C ALA A 271 25.80 -9.89 3.18
N LEU A 272 25.15 -11.05 3.10
CA LEU A 272 25.56 -12.26 3.80
C LEU A 272 26.98 -12.70 3.37
N SER A 273 27.22 -12.81 2.06
CA SER A 273 28.52 -13.23 1.52
C SER A 273 29.66 -12.28 1.91
N ALA A 274 29.41 -10.97 1.95
CA ALA A 274 30.36 -9.97 2.40
C ALA A 274 30.72 -10.19 3.88
N ARG A 275 29.74 -10.38 4.74
CA ARG A 275 29.94 -10.58 6.18
C ARG A 275 30.68 -11.90 6.49
N GLU A 276 30.33 -12.98 5.78
CA GLU A 276 31.06 -14.27 5.91
C GLU A 276 32.54 -14.15 5.48
N GLY A 277 32.81 -13.36 4.42
CA GLY A 277 34.19 -13.07 3.99
C GLY A 277 35.00 -12.30 5.02
N ASP A 278 34.39 -11.31 5.66
CA ASP A 278 35.01 -10.51 6.73
C ASP A 278 35.32 -11.36 7.96
N ASP A 279 34.40 -12.22 8.40
CA ASP A 279 34.59 -13.13 9.54
C ASP A 279 35.74 -14.12 9.29
N VAL A 280 35.79 -14.70 8.08
CA VAL A 280 36.91 -15.62 7.71
C VAL A 280 38.24 -14.88 7.71
N SER A 281 38.30 -13.63 7.22
CA SER A 281 39.52 -12.82 7.24
C SER A 281 39.95 -12.46 8.64
N ALA A 282 39.01 -12.12 9.54
CA ALA A 282 39.30 -11.83 10.95
C ALA A 282 39.84 -13.03 11.69
N VAL A 283 39.24 -14.22 11.49
CA VAL A 283 39.73 -15.50 12.09
C VAL A 283 41.12 -15.85 11.58
N ARG A 284 41.40 -15.69 10.28
CA ARG A 284 42.72 -15.94 9.69
C ARG A 284 43.78 -15.01 10.30
N GLY A 285 43.50 -13.71 10.39
CA GLY A 285 44.40 -12.73 10.99
C GLY A 285 44.70 -13.04 12.46
N ALA A 286 43.70 -13.48 13.24
CA ALA A 286 43.90 -13.88 14.64
C ALA A 286 44.77 -15.11 14.77
N LEU A 287 44.60 -16.13 13.91
CA LEU A 287 45.44 -17.34 13.86
C LEU A 287 46.89 -17.04 13.48
N GLU A 288 47.11 -16.15 12.49
CA GLU A 288 48.44 -15.71 12.10
C GLU A 288 49.17 -14.97 13.23
N ALA A 289 48.45 -14.11 13.96
CA ALA A 289 48.99 -13.40 15.12
C ALA A 289 49.37 -14.35 16.26
N MET A 290 48.57 -15.40 16.53
CA MET A 290 48.86 -16.42 17.54
C MET A 290 50.08 -17.30 17.17
N ASN A 291 50.34 -17.56 15.89
CA ASN A 291 51.46 -18.35 15.44
C ASN A 291 52.77 -17.55 15.34
N ALA A 292 52.73 -16.22 15.45
CA ALA A 292 53.87 -15.32 15.39
C ALA A 292 54.45 -15.00 16.77
N THR A 293 53.80 -15.43 17.85
CA THR A 293 54.22 -15.31 19.24
C THR A 293 54.78 -16.65 19.77
#